data_aec349f61a2a81d1f1621d0cb5c3606c
#
_entry.id   aec349f61a2a81d1f1621d0cb5c3606c
#
_cell.length_a   1.000
_cell.length_b   1.000
_cell.length_c   1.000
_cell.angle_alpha   90.00
_cell.angle_beta   90.00
_cell.angle_gamma   90.00
#
_symmetry.space_group_name_H-M   'P 1'
#
loop_
_entity.id
_entity.type
_entity.pdbx_description
1 polymer ?
#
loop_
_entity_poly.entity_id
_entity_poly.type
_entity_poly.pdbx_seq_one_letter_code
_entity_poly.pdbx_strand_id
1 'polypeptide(L)'
;MEKISNEKGFRRYLTHDIHTHTHLSLCCSAPGIPDTYIRNAEERGISVLGFSDHMWDSSIPLPAKSEFYEIQNFAHICEIKKEISYHTDKVKVLFGAESEFCGAELLGISREVAEQLDFLLVPHSHTHMLDFVMPRELDNNIPLHADYLVRSFLALCAHPLHGLITSIAHPFLPVCKSIEYKNRIFDAISDEQFAECFDAAKDAGIGIEINPAHYFGAKCTPEQVANDGYMRVLSIAKARGCRFSLGSDAHGLEELDAIELAAVILEKLNITDRDFIDLVK
;
A
#
# COMPACT_ATOMS: atom_id res chain seq x y z
N MET A 1 -19.76 2.37 16.85
CA MET A 1 -18.62 1.41 16.93
C MET A 1 -18.22 1.33 18.40
N GLU A 2 -18.27 0.16 19.02
CA GLU A 2 -17.66 -0.04 20.33
C GLU A 2 -16.15 0.18 20.16
N LYS A 3 -15.60 1.09 20.97
CA LYS A 3 -14.17 1.35 21.01
C LYS A 3 -13.47 0.03 21.28
N ILE A 4 -12.60 -0.42 20.35
CA ILE A 4 -11.68 -1.52 20.59
C ILE A 4 -10.99 -1.20 21.91
N SER A 5 -11.24 -2.02 22.91
CA SER A 5 -10.87 -1.74 24.30
C SER A 5 -9.37 -1.51 24.42
N ASN A 6 -9.01 -0.53 25.23
CA ASN A 6 -7.66 -0.08 25.56
C ASN A 6 -6.81 -1.17 26.26
N GLU A 7 -6.58 -2.31 25.64
CA GLU A 7 -5.52 -3.19 26.09
C GLU A 7 -4.21 -2.68 25.52
N LYS A 8 -3.22 -2.46 26.39
CA LYS A 8 -1.89 -1.87 26.13
C LYS A 8 -0.99 -2.76 25.25
N GLY A 9 -1.59 -3.41 24.24
CA GLY A 9 -0.97 -4.36 23.34
C GLY A 9 -0.22 -3.71 22.19
N PHE A 10 -0.30 -4.32 21.02
CA PHE A 10 0.41 -3.96 19.80
C PHE A 10 -0.08 -2.65 19.17
N ARG A 11 -1.21 -2.06 19.64
CA ARG A 11 -1.65 -0.71 19.23
C ARG A 11 -0.55 0.36 19.37
N ARG A 12 0.35 0.21 20.33
CA ARG A 12 1.51 1.10 20.49
C ARG A 12 2.46 1.09 19.29
N TYR A 13 2.38 0.07 18.42
CA TYR A 13 3.16 -0.04 17.19
C TYR A 13 2.42 0.53 15.97
N LEU A 14 1.21 1.01 16.13
CA LEU A 14 0.49 1.82 15.15
C LEU A 14 1.09 3.24 15.14
N THR A 15 2.32 3.34 14.66
CA THR A 15 3.11 4.59 14.73
C THR A 15 3.06 5.38 13.43
N HIS A 16 2.63 4.77 12.35
CA HIS A 16 2.64 5.39 11.03
C HIS A 16 1.47 4.94 10.15
N ASP A 17 1.14 5.80 9.20
CA ASP A 17 0.29 5.54 8.05
C ASP A 17 0.91 6.26 6.86
N ILE A 18 1.57 5.53 5.96
CA ILE A 18 2.25 6.14 4.81
C ILE A 18 1.53 5.90 3.48
N HIS A 19 0.29 5.41 3.54
CA HIS A 19 -0.54 5.21 2.36
C HIS A 19 -1.88 5.90 2.55
N THR A 20 -1.92 7.18 2.19
CA THR A 20 -3.14 8.00 2.22
C THR A 20 -3.24 8.85 0.96
N HIS A 21 -4.46 8.97 0.43
CA HIS A 21 -4.77 9.76 -0.74
C HIS A 21 -5.54 11.01 -0.38
N THR A 22 -5.26 12.09 -1.10
CA THR A 22 -5.94 13.37 -0.92
C THR A 22 -6.88 13.63 -2.11
N HIS A 23 -7.51 14.80 -2.13
CA HIS A 23 -8.32 15.25 -3.27
C HIS A 23 -7.51 15.40 -4.58
N LEU A 24 -6.19 15.29 -4.53
CA LEU A 24 -5.34 15.27 -5.73
C LEU A 24 -5.42 13.92 -6.47
N SER A 25 -5.83 12.87 -5.78
CA SER A 25 -6.15 11.58 -6.42
C SER A 25 -7.59 11.59 -6.91
N LEU A 26 -7.81 11.38 -8.21
CA LEU A 26 -9.14 11.43 -8.85
C LEU A 26 -10.13 10.38 -8.34
N CYS A 27 -9.66 9.34 -7.67
CA CYS A 27 -10.49 8.32 -7.03
C CYS A 27 -11.04 8.74 -5.66
N CYS A 28 -10.55 9.85 -5.08
CA CYS A 28 -11.05 10.34 -3.80
C CYS A 28 -12.46 10.93 -3.94
N SER A 29 -13.38 10.43 -3.12
CA SER A 29 -14.79 10.80 -3.15
C SER A 29 -15.13 12.06 -2.34
N ALA A 30 -14.22 12.51 -1.48
CA ALA A 30 -14.41 13.69 -0.62
C ALA A 30 -13.13 14.52 -0.59
N PRO A 31 -13.23 15.84 -0.36
CA PRO A 31 -12.05 16.68 -0.27
C PRO A 31 -11.19 16.24 0.93
N GLY A 32 -10.16 15.46 0.67
CA GLY A 32 -9.11 15.14 1.62
C GLY A 32 -8.28 16.39 1.86
N ILE A 33 -8.66 17.23 2.82
CA ILE A 33 -7.87 18.41 3.20
C ILE A 33 -6.67 17.92 4.01
N PRO A 34 -5.43 18.15 3.58
CA PRO A 34 -4.23 17.62 4.23
C PRO A 34 -4.16 17.91 5.72
N ASP A 35 -4.52 19.13 6.14
CA ASP A 35 -4.53 19.53 7.54
C ASP A 35 -5.43 18.64 8.41
N THR A 36 -6.53 18.15 7.85
CA THR A 36 -7.45 17.27 8.58
C THR A 36 -6.86 15.89 8.78
N TYR A 37 -6.12 15.36 7.79
CA TYR A 37 -5.37 14.11 7.93
C TYR A 37 -4.29 14.22 9.00
N ILE A 38 -3.54 15.33 9.02
CA ILE A 38 -2.49 15.56 10.01
C ILE A 38 -3.08 15.64 11.44
N ARG A 39 -4.23 16.33 11.62
CA ARG A 39 -4.92 16.37 12.93
C ARG A 39 -5.44 15.01 13.35
N ASN A 40 -6.00 14.24 12.42
CA ASN A 40 -6.47 12.89 12.68
C ASN A 40 -5.32 11.95 13.10
N ALA A 41 -4.17 12.05 12.42
CA ALA A 41 -2.96 11.31 12.78
C ALA A 41 -2.49 11.68 14.20
N GLU A 42 -2.42 12.98 14.53
CA GLU A 42 -2.05 13.44 15.88
C GLU A 42 -3.01 12.91 16.95
N GLU A 43 -4.32 12.98 16.72
CA GLU A 43 -5.34 12.50 17.65
C GLU A 43 -5.24 10.99 17.91
N ARG A 44 -4.81 10.21 16.91
CA ARG A 44 -4.60 8.77 16.99
C ARG A 44 -3.25 8.37 17.57
N GLY A 45 -2.32 9.32 17.71
CA GLY A 45 -0.96 9.03 18.14
C GLY A 45 -0.09 8.43 17.03
N ILE A 46 -0.47 8.61 15.75
CA ILE A 46 0.35 8.30 14.58
C ILE A 46 1.41 9.39 14.47
N SER A 47 2.68 9.01 14.52
CA SER A 47 3.81 9.92 14.51
C SER A 47 4.40 10.18 13.12
N VAL A 48 4.08 9.34 12.13
CA VAL A 48 4.50 9.50 10.73
C VAL A 48 3.29 9.34 9.83
N LEU A 49 2.98 10.38 9.06
CA LEU A 49 1.90 10.38 8.07
C LEU A 49 2.51 10.60 6.68
N GLY A 50 2.19 9.75 5.72
CA GLY A 50 2.62 9.88 4.33
C GLY A 50 1.45 10.18 3.40
N PHE A 51 1.57 11.21 2.57
CA PHE A 51 0.68 11.44 1.44
C PHE A 51 1.26 10.75 0.22
N SER A 52 0.49 9.86 -0.39
CA SER A 52 0.91 8.98 -1.49
C SER A 52 -0.06 9.03 -2.67
N ASP A 53 -0.48 10.24 -3.04
CA ASP A 53 -1.41 10.40 -4.17
C ASP A 53 -0.92 9.65 -5.42
N HIS A 54 -1.87 9.14 -6.21
CA HIS A 54 -1.57 8.44 -7.45
C HIS A 54 -0.82 9.33 -8.43
N MET A 55 0.22 8.78 -9.04
CA MET A 55 1.06 9.52 -9.97
C MET A 55 1.57 8.67 -11.12
N TRP A 56 1.65 9.28 -12.30
CA TRP A 56 2.39 8.80 -13.46
C TRP A 56 3.34 9.88 -13.95
N ASP A 57 4.61 9.53 -14.13
CA ASP A 57 5.59 10.47 -14.64
C ASP A 57 5.34 10.77 -16.12
N SER A 58 5.10 12.04 -16.44
CA SER A 58 4.79 12.49 -17.80
C SER A 58 5.93 12.26 -18.81
N SER A 59 7.13 11.96 -18.35
CA SER A 59 8.25 11.57 -19.22
C SER A 59 8.16 10.12 -19.70
N ILE A 60 7.30 9.31 -19.07
CA ILE A 60 7.11 7.89 -19.38
C ILE A 60 5.82 7.72 -20.17
N PRO A 61 5.87 7.13 -21.38
CA PRO A 61 4.65 6.87 -22.14
C PRO A 61 3.67 5.99 -21.35
N LEU A 62 2.38 6.33 -21.37
CA LEU A 62 1.34 5.49 -20.81
C LEU A 62 1.24 4.16 -21.58
N PRO A 63 1.06 3.01 -20.91
CA PRO A 63 0.91 1.71 -21.60
C PRO A 63 -0.39 1.62 -22.41
N ALA A 64 -1.41 2.37 -21.98
CA ALA A 64 -2.68 2.56 -22.67
C ALA A 64 -3.25 3.94 -22.35
N LYS A 65 -4.23 4.43 -23.13
CA LYS A 65 -4.89 5.69 -22.83
C LYS A 65 -5.54 5.65 -21.44
N SER A 66 -5.25 6.65 -20.61
CA SER A 66 -5.82 6.77 -19.26
C SER A 66 -6.04 8.24 -18.91
N GLU A 67 -7.29 8.69 -18.95
CA GLU A 67 -7.66 10.05 -18.50
C GLU A 67 -7.32 10.24 -17.01
N PHE A 68 -7.26 9.16 -16.24
CA PHE A 68 -6.88 9.16 -14.83
C PHE A 68 -5.42 9.59 -14.65
N TYR A 69 -4.48 9.06 -15.44
CA TYR A 69 -3.05 9.36 -15.30
C TYR A 69 -2.55 10.51 -16.19
N GLU A 70 -3.34 10.99 -17.16
CA GLU A 70 -2.93 12.13 -17.99
C GLU A 70 -2.71 13.41 -17.17
N ILE A 71 -3.44 13.57 -16.05
CA ILE A 71 -3.37 14.76 -15.20
C ILE A 71 -2.65 14.52 -13.87
N GLN A 72 -2.63 13.30 -13.35
CA GLN A 72 -1.99 12.95 -12.08
C GLN A 72 -0.49 12.72 -12.29
N ASN A 73 0.26 13.79 -12.49
CA ASN A 73 1.71 13.77 -12.65
C ASN A 73 2.42 14.36 -11.43
N PHE A 74 3.75 14.37 -11.45
CA PHE A 74 4.55 14.86 -10.33
C PHE A 74 4.24 16.31 -9.94
N ALA A 75 4.04 17.21 -10.92
CA ALA A 75 3.69 18.60 -10.63
C ALA A 75 2.33 18.70 -9.93
N HIS A 76 1.36 17.87 -10.33
CA HIS A 76 0.03 17.82 -9.73
C HIS A 76 0.08 17.38 -8.27
N ILE A 77 0.75 16.29 -7.93
CA ILE A 77 0.84 15.83 -6.53
C ILE A 77 1.64 16.79 -5.64
N CYS A 78 2.57 17.56 -6.21
CA CYS A 78 3.33 18.56 -5.47
C CYS A 78 2.47 19.74 -4.97
N GLU A 79 1.27 19.96 -5.51
CA GLU A 79 0.37 21.02 -5.05
C GLU A 79 -0.01 20.84 -3.57
N ILE A 80 -0.06 19.62 -3.05
CA ILE A 80 -0.36 19.35 -1.64
C ILE A 80 0.53 20.12 -0.68
N LYS A 81 1.81 20.33 -1.03
CA LYS A 81 2.76 21.07 -0.19
C LYS A 81 2.37 22.53 0.03
N LYS A 82 1.56 23.11 -0.87
CA LYS A 82 1.07 24.48 -0.78
C LYS A 82 -0.20 24.59 0.07
N GLU A 83 -0.89 23.49 0.27
CA GLU A 83 -2.18 23.44 0.96
C GLU A 83 -2.05 23.18 2.46
N ILE A 84 -0.90 22.62 2.90
CA ILE A 84 -0.66 22.35 4.31
C ILE A 84 -0.41 23.67 5.04
N SER A 85 -1.30 23.95 5.99
CA SER A 85 -1.20 25.09 6.88
C SER A 85 -1.09 24.70 8.36
N TYR A 86 -1.49 23.49 8.71
CA TYR A 86 -1.37 22.96 10.06
C TYR A 86 -0.05 22.22 10.25
N HIS A 87 0.71 22.65 11.24
CA HIS A 87 2.00 22.07 11.61
C HIS A 87 1.98 21.65 13.07
N THR A 88 2.55 20.50 13.37
CA THR A 88 2.72 19.97 14.72
C THR A 88 4.08 19.28 14.81
N ASP A 89 4.65 19.24 16.00
CA ASP A 89 5.88 18.50 16.31
C ASP A 89 5.62 17.02 16.64
N LYS A 90 4.35 16.60 16.67
CA LYS A 90 3.94 15.22 16.98
C LYS A 90 3.80 14.32 15.76
N VAL A 91 3.63 14.90 14.58
CA VAL A 91 3.44 14.16 13.33
C VAL A 91 4.47 14.61 12.31
N LYS A 92 5.35 13.69 11.91
CA LYS A 92 6.24 13.88 10.77
C LYS A 92 5.44 13.62 9.50
N VAL A 93 5.30 14.63 8.64
CA VAL A 93 4.62 14.51 7.35
C VAL A 93 5.64 14.16 6.27
N LEU A 94 5.34 13.12 5.49
CA LEU A 94 6.14 12.66 4.36
C LEU A 94 5.37 12.85 3.05
N PHE A 95 6.09 13.20 1.99
CA PHE A 95 5.54 13.40 0.64
C PHE A 95 6.07 12.32 -0.29
N GLY A 96 5.22 11.36 -0.60
CA GLY A 96 5.50 10.27 -1.51
C GLY A 96 4.54 10.25 -2.69
N ALA A 97 4.49 9.11 -3.34
CA ALA A 97 3.53 8.80 -4.37
C ALA A 97 3.22 7.31 -4.38
N GLU A 98 2.03 6.96 -4.88
CA GLU A 98 1.75 5.62 -5.36
C GLU A 98 1.81 5.62 -6.89
N SER A 99 2.76 4.86 -7.47
CA SER A 99 2.96 4.78 -8.92
C SER A 99 2.87 3.34 -9.42
N GLU A 100 2.25 3.15 -10.58
CA GLU A 100 1.90 1.83 -11.10
C GLU A 100 3.09 1.02 -11.61
N PHE A 101 2.96 -0.31 -11.50
CA PHE A 101 3.81 -1.28 -12.19
C PHE A 101 2.97 -2.09 -13.19
N CYS A 102 3.17 -1.83 -14.47
CA CYS A 102 2.32 -2.29 -15.55
C CYS A 102 2.95 -3.43 -16.33
N GLY A 103 2.16 -4.47 -16.66
CA GLY A 103 2.58 -5.58 -17.52
C GLY A 103 3.73 -6.41 -16.96
N ALA A 104 4.05 -6.29 -15.66
CA ALA A 104 5.22 -6.86 -15.02
C ALA A 104 6.57 -6.36 -15.63
N GLU A 105 6.60 -5.13 -16.17
CA GLU A 105 7.77 -4.58 -16.85
C GLU A 105 7.92 -3.06 -16.65
N LEU A 106 6.84 -2.29 -16.82
CA LEU A 106 6.89 -0.83 -16.87
C LEU A 106 6.53 -0.20 -15.53
N LEU A 107 7.49 0.52 -14.93
CA LEU A 107 7.25 1.35 -13.74
C LEU A 107 6.88 2.78 -14.16
N GLY A 108 5.79 3.31 -13.62
CA GLY A 108 5.21 4.62 -13.98
C GLY A 108 5.97 5.84 -13.45
N ILE A 109 7.21 5.68 -12.99
CA ILE A 109 8.03 6.77 -12.43
C ILE A 109 9.48 6.65 -12.89
N SER A 110 10.11 7.79 -13.26
CA SER A 110 11.53 7.86 -13.54
C SER A 110 12.37 7.96 -12.27
N ARG A 111 13.68 7.70 -12.39
CA ARG A 111 14.63 7.91 -11.31
C ARG A 111 14.62 9.35 -10.81
N GLU A 112 14.64 10.29 -11.78
CA GLU A 112 14.71 11.72 -11.53
C GLU A 112 13.53 12.23 -10.70
N VAL A 113 12.34 11.67 -10.89
CA VAL A 113 11.15 12.02 -10.11
C VAL A 113 11.14 11.26 -8.78
N ALA A 114 11.45 9.98 -8.77
CA ALA A 114 11.46 9.17 -7.55
C ALA A 114 12.44 9.71 -6.50
N GLU A 115 13.60 10.21 -6.90
CA GLU A 115 14.61 10.81 -6.01
C GLU A 115 14.18 12.16 -5.38
N GLN A 116 13.05 12.74 -5.82
CA GLN A 116 12.48 13.96 -5.24
C GLN A 116 11.38 13.68 -4.20
N LEU A 117 11.01 12.42 -4.05
CA LEU A 117 10.02 11.95 -3.07
C LEU A 117 10.70 11.51 -1.77
N ASP A 118 9.99 11.61 -0.65
CA ASP A 118 10.44 11.03 0.61
C ASP A 118 10.29 9.50 0.62
N PHE A 119 9.30 8.98 -0.13
CA PHE A 119 9.04 7.56 -0.29
C PHE A 119 8.25 7.26 -1.57
N LEU A 120 8.32 6.01 -2.01
CA LEU A 120 7.59 5.51 -3.18
C LEU A 120 6.88 4.21 -2.83
N LEU A 121 5.56 4.19 -3.00
CA LEU A 121 4.74 2.98 -2.97
C LEU A 121 4.50 2.49 -4.39
N VAL A 122 4.60 1.18 -4.60
CA VAL A 122 4.34 0.60 -5.92
C VAL A 122 3.42 -0.61 -5.76
N PRO A 123 2.17 -0.53 -6.24
CA PRO A 123 1.29 -1.67 -6.31
C PRO A 123 1.63 -2.57 -7.50
N HIS A 124 1.52 -3.88 -7.31
CA HIS A 124 1.46 -4.85 -8.40
C HIS A 124 0.07 -5.48 -8.52
N SER A 125 -0.86 -4.99 -7.72
CA SER A 125 -2.20 -5.56 -7.48
C SER A 125 -3.36 -4.72 -8.02
N HIS A 126 -3.08 -3.60 -8.72
CA HIS A 126 -4.09 -2.80 -9.42
C HIS A 126 -4.59 -3.50 -10.71
N THR A 127 -4.79 -4.79 -10.61
CA THR A 127 -5.17 -5.66 -11.74
C THR A 127 -6.59 -5.40 -12.28
N HIS A 128 -7.37 -4.54 -11.63
CA HIS A 128 -8.64 -4.03 -12.17
C HIS A 128 -8.44 -3.07 -13.36
N MET A 129 -7.23 -2.52 -13.52
CA MET A 129 -6.86 -1.66 -14.63
C MET A 129 -6.46 -2.53 -15.84
N LEU A 130 -7.48 -3.13 -16.47
CA LEU A 130 -7.31 -4.07 -17.56
C LEU A 130 -6.68 -3.37 -18.78
N ASP A 131 -5.74 -4.07 -19.42
CA ASP A 131 -4.95 -3.61 -20.56
C ASP A 131 -4.02 -2.41 -20.24
N PHE A 132 -4.03 -1.94 -19.01
CA PHE A 132 -3.09 -0.95 -18.48
C PHE A 132 -2.08 -1.61 -17.55
N VAL A 133 -2.54 -2.21 -16.44
CA VAL A 133 -1.68 -2.92 -15.48
C VAL A 133 -1.61 -4.40 -15.83
N MET A 134 -2.73 -5.05 -16.09
CA MET A 134 -2.83 -6.48 -16.37
C MET A 134 -3.57 -6.73 -17.69
N PRO A 135 -3.09 -7.67 -18.55
CA PRO A 135 -3.83 -8.11 -19.73
C PRO A 135 -5.24 -8.59 -19.40
N ARG A 136 -6.23 -8.13 -20.13
CA ARG A 136 -7.66 -8.39 -19.89
C ARG A 136 -8.03 -9.89 -19.88
N GLU A 137 -7.37 -10.69 -20.70
CA GLU A 137 -7.59 -12.12 -20.78
C GLU A 137 -7.24 -12.90 -19.52
N LEU A 138 -6.49 -12.30 -18.60
CA LEU A 138 -6.15 -12.90 -17.30
C LEU A 138 -7.24 -12.64 -16.25
N ASP A 139 -8.13 -11.67 -16.50
CA ASP A 139 -9.17 -11.32 -15.55
C ASP A 139 -10.16 -12.47 -15.35
N ASN A 140 -10.62 -12.65 -14.12
CA ASN A 140 -11.53 -13.72 -13.69
C ASN A 140 -11.04 -15.17 -13.94
N ASN A 141 -9.78 -15.34 -14.32
CA ASN A 141 -9.11 -16.63 -14.41
C ASN A 141 -8.13 -16.77 -13.23
N ILE A 142 -8.57 -17.42 -12.14
CA ILE A 142 -7.80 -17.50 -10.89
C ILE A 142 -6.37 -18.00 -11.10
N PRO A 143 -6.09 -19.14 -11.78
CA PRO A 143 -4.73 -19.62 -11.97
C PRO A 143 -3.84 -18.63 -12.73
N LEU A 144 -4.34 -18.04 -13.81
CA LEU A 144 -3.56 -17.08 -14.62
C LEU A 144 -3.37 -15.76 -13.89
N HIS A 145 -4.36 -15.30 -13.14
CA HIS A 145 -4.27 -14.07 -12.36
C HIS A 145 -3.26 -14.25 -11.20
N ALA A 146 -3.31 -15.39 -10.51
CA ALA A 146 -2.35 -15.72 -9.45
C ALA A 146 -0.90 -15.79 -10.00
N ASP A 147 -0.70 -16.46 -11.12
CA ASP A 147 0.60 -16.52 -11.81
C ASP A 147 1.10 -15.12 -12.22
N TYR A 148 0.20 -14.28 -12.76
CA TYR A 148 0.53 -12.89 -13.09
C TYR A 148 1.00 -12.11 -11.86
N LEU A 149 0.30 -12.22 -10.73
CA LEU A 149 0.68 -11.53 -9.49
C LEU A 149 2.06 -11.97 -8.98
N VAL A 150 2.36 -13.28 -9.01
CA VAL A 150 3.68 -13.80 -8.62
C VAL A 150 4.77 -13.25 -9.56
N ARG A 151 4.58 -13.35 -10.88
CA ARG A 151 5.55 -12.83 -11.86
C ARG A 151 5.75 -11.33 -11.76
N SER A 152 4.66 -10.57 -11.59
CA SER A 152 4.71 -9.11 -11.44
C SER A 152 5.47 -8.71 -10.17
N PHE A 153 5.24 -9.41 -9.06
CA PHE A 153 5.96 -9.17 -7.80
C PHE A 153 7.47 -9.39 -7.96
N LEU A 154 7.86 -10.54 -8.53
CA LEU A 154 9.27 -10.88 -8.75
C LEU A 154 9.95 -9.89 -9.73
N ALA A 155 9.24 -9.52 -10.80
CA ALA A 155 9.74 -8.54 -11.77
C ALA A 155 9.93 -7.16 -11.13
N LEU A 156 9.01 -6.73 -10.25
CA LEU A 156 9.15 -5.48 -9.50
C LEU A 156 10.39 -5.50 -8.60
N CYS A 157 10.63 -6.59 -7.89
CA CYS A 157 11.81 -6.76 -7.05
C CYS A 157 13.13 -6.77 -7.86
N ALA A 158 13.07 -7.22 -9.10
CA ALA A 158 14.23 -7.24 -10.02
C ALA A 158 14.36 -5.95 -10.88
N HIS A 159 13.43 -5.00 -10.77
CA HIS A 159 13.42 -3.78 -11.58
C HIS A 159 14.65 -2.93 -11.31
N PRO A 160 15.29 -2.26 -12.34
CA PRO A 160 16.48 -1.44 -12.14
C PRO A 160 16.35 -0.30 -11.13
N LEU A 161 15.12 0.13 -10.83
CA LEU A 161 14.82 1.16 -9.83
C LEU A 161 14.34 0.58 -8.49
N HIS A 162 14.45 -0.73 -8.25
CA HIS A 162 13.97 -1.37 -7.02
C HIS A 162 14.48 -0.67 -5.75
N GLY A 163 15.72 -0.18 -5.74
CA GLY A 163 16.31 0.54 -4.60
C GLY A 163 15.66 1.90 -4.26
N LEU A 164 14.74 2.40 -5.10
CA LEU A 164 13.94 3.60 -4.84
C LEU A 164 12.53 3.27 -4.34
N ILE A 165 12.11 2.01 -4.42
CA ILE A 165 10.81 1.56 -3.96
C ILE A 165 10.86 1.36 -2.44
N THR A 166 10.04 2.12 -1.73
CA THR A 166 9.97 2.03 -0.27
C THR A 166 9.19 0.81 0.18
N SER A 167 8.03 0.55 -0.43
CA SER A 167 7.18 -0.58 -0.08
C SER A 167 6.31 -1.00 -1.26
N ILE A 168 6.04 -2.31 -1.36
CA ILE A 168 5.01 -2.83 -2.26
C ILE A 168 3.66 -2.62 -1.60
N ALA A 169 2.79 -1.83 -2.25
CA ALA A 169 1.46 -1.51 -1.74
C ALA A 169 0.53 -2.73 -1.87
N HIS A 170 -0.30 -2.97 -0.83
CA HIS A 170 -1.32 -4.03 -0.74
C HIS A 170 -0.97 -5.31 -1.55
N PRO A 171 0.17 -5.96 -1.25
CA PRO A 171 0.72 -7.04 -2.05
C PRO A 171 -0.26 -8.23 -2.15
N PHE A 172 -0.42 -8.75 -3.36
CA PHE A 172 -1.32 -9.88 -3.70
C PHE A 172 -2.81 -9.62 -3.44
N LEU A 173 -3.21 -8.36 -3.23
CA LEU A 173 -4.61 -7.98 -3.01
C LEU A 173 -5.20 -7.35 -4.28
N PRO A 174 -5.79 -8.14 -5.21
CA PRO A 174 -6.43 -7.58 -6.40
C PRO A 174 -7.52 -6.57 -5.99
N VAL A 175 -7.25 -5.28 -6.28
CA VAL A 175 -8.16 -4.18 -5.95
C VAL A 175 -9.48 -4.37 -6.71
N CYS A 176 -10.59 -3.91 -6.15
CA CYS A 176 -11.96 -4.09 -6.68
C CYS A 176 -12.47 -5.53 -6.76
N LYS A 177 -11.75 -6.54 -6.23
CA LYS A 177 -12.24 -7.92 -6.14
C LYS A 177 -12.80 -8.22 -4.75
N SER A 178 -13.76 -9.17 -4.70
CA SER A 178 -14.32 -9.63 -3.42
C SER A 178 -13.29 -10.37 -2.55
N ILE A 179 -13.55 -10.45 -1.24
CA ILE A 179 -12.74 -11.24 -0.31
C ILE A 179 -12.65 -12.70 -0.76
N GLU A 180 -13.76 -13.28 -1.23
CA GLU A 180 -13.76 -14.65 -1.76
C GLU A 180 -12.82 -14.81 -2.96
N TYR A 181 -12.81 -13.84 -3.88
CA TYR A 181 -11.89 -13.85 -5.02
C TYR A 181 -10.43 -13.78 -4.55
N LYS A 182 -10.12 -12.88 -3.61
CA LYS A 182 -8.78 -12.73 -3.04
C LYS A 182 -8.31 -14.00 -2.34
N ASN A 183 -9.18 -14.66 -1.58
CA ASN A 183 -8.86 -15.95 -0.96
C ASN A 183 -8.56 -17.04 -2.00
N ARG A 184 -9.32 -17.11 -3.11
CA ARG A 184 -9.02 -18.04 -4.19
C ARG A 184 -7.69 -17.75 -4.88
N ILE A 185 -7.27 -16.48 -4.97
CA ILE A 185 -5.91 -16.10 -5.41
C ILE A 185 -4.87 -16.64 -4.43
N PHE A 186 -5.07 -16.44 -3.13
CA PHE A 186 -4.13 -16.97 -2.13
C PHE A 186 -4.02 -18.48 -2.16
N ASP A 187 -5.14 -19.19 -2.33
CA ASP A 187 -5.17 -20.66 -2.44
C ASP A 187 -4.46 -21.18 -3.70
N ALA A 188 -4.44 -20.38 -4.77
CA ALA A 188 -3.78 -20.71 -6.02
C ALA A 188 -2.26 -20.47 -6.01
N ILE A 189 -1.74 -19.75 -4.99
CA ILE A 189 -0.31 -19.47 -4.81
C ILE A 189 0.21 -20.35 -3.66
N SER A 190 1.26 -21.14 -3.92
CA SER A 190 1.85 -22.00 -2.90
C SER A 190 2.67 -21.21 -1.88
N ASP A 191 2.93 -21.81 -0.70
CA ASP A 191 3.79 -21.19 0.32
C ASP A 191 5.21 -20.97 -0.19
N GLU A 192 5.71 -21.85 -1.06
CA GLU A 192 7.02 -21.73 -1.69
C GLU A 192 7.07 -20.54 -2.65
N GLN A 193 6.02 -20.30 -3.43
CA GLN A 193 5.93 -19.13 -4.32
C GLN A 193 5.86 -17.82 -3.52
N PHE A 194 5.06 -17.78 -2.46
CA PHE A 194 5.07 -16.63 -1.54
C PHE A 194 6.44 -16.41 -0.91
N ALA A 195 7.09 -17.50 -0.45
CA ALA A 195 8.42 -17.40 0.16
C ALA A 195 9.46 -16.87 -0.83
N GLU A 196 9.44 -17.31 -2.09
CA GLU A 196 10.31 -16.81 -3.16
C GLU A 196 10.09 -15.30 -3.39
N CYS A 197 8.83 -14.87 -3.47
CA CYS A 197 8.49 -13.45 -3.63
C CYS A 197 9.01 -12.62 -2.44
N PHE A 198 8.77 -13.05 -1.22
CA PHE A 198 9.20 -12.31 -0.04
C PHE A 198 10.72 -12.34 0.18
N ASP A 199 11.41 -13.39 -0.22
CA ASP A 199 12.88 -13.40 -0.25
C ASP A 199 13.39 -12.36 -1.26
N ALA A 200 12.79 -12.30 -2.46
CA ALA A 200 13.16 -11.30 -3.46
C ALA A 200 12.96 -9.86 -2.96
N ALA A 201 11.81 -9.56 -2.31
CA ALA A 201 11.55 -8.25 -1.74
C ALA A 201 12.56 -7.88 -0.64
N LYS A 202 12.84 -8.81 0.26
CA LYS A 202 13.84 -8.64 1.32
C LYS A 202 15.24 -8.37 0.74
N ASP A 203 15.66 -9.16 -0.26
CA ASP A 203 16.98 -9.02 -0.88
C ASP A 203 17.10 -7.70 -1.68
N ALA A 204 15.99 -7.23 -2.26
CA ALA A 204 15.88 -5.92 -2.89
C ALA A 204 15.79 -4.75 -1.88
N GLY A 205 15.59 -5.02 -0.60
CA GLY A 205 15.41 -4.01 0.43
C GLY A 205 14.05 -3.31 0.42
N ILE A 206 13.04 -3.91 -0.25
CA ILE A 206 11.70 -3.33 -0.39
C ILE A 206 10.81 -3.79 0.78
N GLY A 207 10.07 -2.84 1.37
CA GLY A 207 9.08 -3.12 2.40
C GLY A 207 7.83 -3.81 1.84
N ILE A 208 7.09 -4.46 2.74
CA ILE A 208 5.79 -5.09 2.47
C ILE A 208 4.73 -4.29 3.22
N GLU A 209 3.75 -3.77 2.52
CA GLU A 209 2.67 -3.04 3.16
C GLU A 209 1.69 -3.99 3.86
N ILE A 210 1.32 -3.64 5.08
CA ILE A 210 0.16 -4.17 5.77
C ILE A 210 -0.99 -3.20 5.51
N ASN A 211 -1.92 -3.61 4.64
CA ASN A 211 -3.07 -2.82 4.25
C ASN A 211 -4.37 -3.59 4.58
N PRO A 212 -4.96 -3.37 5.75
CA PRO A 212 -6.17 -4.11 6.13
C PRO A 212 -7.42 -3.66 5.36
N ALA A 213 -7.46 -2.40 4.89
CA ALA A 213 -8.64 -1.86 4.22
C ALA A 213 -8.97 -2.59 2.92
N HIS A 214 -7.97 -2.82 2.09
CA HIS A 214 -8.16 -3.51 0.80
C HIS A 214 -8.58 -4.96 0.93
N TYR A 215 -8.25 -5.59 2.04
CA TYR A 215 -8.67 -6.96 2.25
C TYR A 215 -10.01 -7.04 2.96
N PHE A 216 -10.12 -6.40 4.13
CA PHE A 216 -11.26 -6.57 5.03
C PHE A 216 -12.35 -5.52 4.82
N GLY A 217 -12.01 -4.34 4.27
CA GLY A 217 -12.88 -3.17 4.26
C GLY A 217 -13.11 -2.59 5.66
N ALA A 218 -13.69 -1.40 5.73
CA ALA A 218 -13.88 -0.65 6.97
C ALA A 218 -14.87 -1.28 7.98
N LYS A 219 -15.54 -2.37 7.64
CA LYS A 219 -16.59 -3.00 8.47
C LYS A 219 -16.21 -4.37 9.05
N CYS A 220 -14.92 -4.73 8.97
CA CYS A 220 -14.46 -6.02 9.47
C CYS A 220 -14.30 -6.05 10.98
N THR A 221 -14.53 -7.21 11.59
CA THR A 221 -14.27 -7.42 13.04
C THR A 221 -12.85 -7.91 13.26
N PRO A 222 -12.26 -7.69 14.47
CA PRO A 222 -10.95 -8.24 14.81
C PRO A 222 -10.84 -9.76 14.65
N GLU A 223 -11.91 -10.52 14.93
CA GLU A 223 -11.92 -11.98 14.75
C GLU A 223 -11.85 -12.37 13.28
N GLN A 224 -12.51 -11.62 12.39
CA GLN A 224 -12.44 -11.86 10.96
C GLN A 224 -11.02 -11.62 10.46
N VAL A 225 -10.39 -10.50 10.86
CA VAL A 225 -8.98 -10.21 10.52
C VAL A 225 -8.06 -11.34 10.95
N ALA A 226 -8.23 -11.84 12.19
CA ALA A 226 -7.32 -12.81 12.79
C ALA A 226 -7.36 -14.21 12.16
N ASN A 227 -8.41 -14.55 11.42
CA ASN A 227 -8.66 -15.91 10.94
C ASN A 227 -8.70 -16.03 9.41
N ASP A 228 -8.23 -15.03 8.70
CA ASP A 228 -8.36 -14.99 7.25
C ASP A 228 -7.08 -15.38 6.48
N GLY A 229 -7.24 -15.71 5.19
CA GLY A 229 -6.16 -16.08 4.28
C GLY A 229 -5.04 -15.05 4.15
N TYR A 230 -5.35 -13.77 4.31
CA TYR A 230 -4.35 -12.70 4.31
C TYR A 230 -3.32 -12.87 5.45
N MET A 231 -3.74 -13.38 6.60
CA MET A 231 -2.83 -13.67 7.71
C MET A 231 -1.78 -14.73 7.36
N ARG A 232 -2.15 -15.73 6.51
CA ARG A 232 -1.19 -16.72 5.98
C ARG A 232 -0.11 -16.02 5.15
N VAL A 233 -0.49 -15.13 4.23
CA VAL A 233 0.43 -14.38 3.36
C VAL A 233 1.40 -13.55 4.19
N LEU A 234 0.89 -12.74 5.12
CA LEU A 234 1.71 -11.89 5.99
C LEU A 234 2.58 -12.70 6.96
N SER A 235 2.13 -13.88 7.41
CA SER A 235 2.94 -14.76 8.27
C SER A 235 4.17 -15.31 7.53
N ILE A 236 4.03 -15.63 6.23
CA ILE A 236 5.15 -16.05 5.39
C ILE A 236 6.13 -14.88 5.23
N ALA A 237 5.64 -13.67 4.90
CA ALA A 237 6.49 -12.47 4.80
C ALA A 237 7.29 -12.23 6.10
N LYS A 238 6.62 -12.34 7.26
CA LYS A 238 7.26 -12.22 8.57
C LYS A 238 8.32 -13.30 8.79
N ALA A 239 8.01 -14.56 8.48
CA ALA A 239 8.93 -15.69 8.62
C ALA A 239 10.17 -15.55 7.70
N ARG A 240 10.01 -14.92 6.52
CA ARG A 240 11.13 -14.62 5.61
C ARG A 240 11.96 -13.41 6.05
N GLY A 241 11.51 -12.66 7.07
CA GLY A 241 12.23 -11.51 7.63
C GLY A 241 12.06 -10.23 6.82
N CYS A 242 10.95 -10.08 6.10
CA CYS A 242 10.57 -8.83 5.45
C CYS A 242 10.41 -7.71 6.47
N ARG A 243 10.64 -6.47 6.02
CA ARG A 243 10.25 -5.25 6.74
C ARG A 243 8.87 -4.84 6.30
N PHE A 244 8.13 -4.18 7.21
CA PHE A 244 6.75 -3.80 6.96
C PHE A 244 6.57 -2.28 6.98
N SER A 245 5.58 -1.81 6.23
CA SER A 245 4.94 -0.50 6.40
C SER A 245 3.45 -0.69 6.67
N LEU A 246 2.82 0.32 7.25
CA LEU A 246 1.38 0.36 7.46
C LEU A 246 0.77 1.38 6.52
N GLY A 247 -0.37 1.05 5.93
CA GLY A 247 -1.14 1.92 5.07
C GLY A 247 -2.64 1.70 5.26
N SER A 248 -3.40 2.79 5.44
CA SER A 248 -4.85 2.74 5.40
C SER A 248 -5.38 2.68 3.99
N ASP A 249 -4.63 3.26 3.04
CA ASP A 249 -5.07 3.53 1.67
C ASP A 249 -6.40 4.30 1.64
N ALA A 250 -6.50 5.24 2.59
CA ALA A 250 -7.70 6.02 2.78
C ALA A 250 -7.87 7.03 1.63
N HIS A 251 -9.06 6.99 1.00
CA HIS A 251 -9.51 7.93 -0.03
C HIS A 251 -10.51 8.94 0.51
N GLY A 252 -10.64 9.01 1.83
CA GLY A 252 -11.50 9.93 2.57
C GLY A 252 -11.29 9.78 4.07
N LEU A 253 -11.74 10.77 4.86
CA LEU A 253 -11.50 10.80 6.31
C LEU A 253 -12.10 9.60 7.05
N GLU A 254 -13.24 9.11 6.58
CA GLU A 254 -13.95 7.95 7.17
C GLU A 254 -13.20 6.62 6.97
N GLU A 255 -12.27 6.57 6.02
CA GLU A 255 -11.50 5.37 5.72
C GLU A 255 -10.20 5.29 6.53
N LEU A 256 -9.74 6.40 7.12
CA LEU A 256 -8.58 6.41 8.01
C LEU A 256 -8.73 5.47 9.22
N ASP A 257 -9.97 5.16 9.62
CA ASP A 257 -10.24 4.20 10.69
C ASP A 257 -9.72 2.78 10.37
N ALA A 258 -9.56 2.45 9.11
CA ALA A 258 -9.10 1.12 8.69
C ALA A 258 -7.69 0.77 9.20
N ILE A 259 -6.84 1.78 9.44
CA ILE A 259 -5.50 1.56 10.00
C ILE A 259 -5.55 0.88 11.38
N GLU A 260 -6.62 1.07 12.14
CA GLU A 260 -6.78 0.45 13.46
C GLU A 260 -6.83 -1.08 13.39
N LEU A 261 -7.28 -1.64 12.26
CA LEU A 261 -7.30 -3.09 12.05
C LEU A 261 -5.87 -3.68 11.93
N ALA A 262 -4.89 -2.85 11.56
CA ALA A 262 -3.50 -3.29 11.52
C ALA A 262 -3.00 -3.72 12.91
N ALA A 263 -3.51 -3.13 14.00
CA ALA A 263 -3.13 -3.53 15.36
C ALA A 263 -3.39 -5.03 15.63
N VAL A 264 -4.48 -5.58 15.09
CA VAL A 264 -4.82 -7.01 15.21
C VAL A 264 -3.79 -7.86 14.46
N ILE A 265 -3.40 -7.43 13.27
CA ILE A 265 -2.39 -8.12 12.45
C ILE A 265 -1.03 -8.10 13.17
N LEU A 266 -0.63 -6.91 13.66
CA LEU A 266 0.63 -6.74 14.40
C LEU A 266 0.69 -7.66 15.62
N GLU A 267 -0.40 -7.76 16.39
CA GLU A 267 -0.49 -8.63 17.56
C GLU A 267 -0.37 -10.10 17.16
N LYS A 268 -1.18 -10.55 16.22
CA LYS A 268 -1.22 -11.96 15.79
C LYS A 268 0.11 -12.44 15.21
N LEU A 269 0.80 -11.59 14.48
CA LEU A 269 2.09 -11.89 13.87
C LEU A 269 3.28 -11.49 14.75
N ASN A 270 3.04 -10.93 15.94
CA ASN A 270 4.06 -10.38 16.82
C ASN A 270 5.03 -9.44 16.07
N ILE A 271 4.47 -8.54 15.25
CA ILE A 271 5.20 -7.50 14.55
C ILE A 271 5.42 -6.31 15.48
N THR A 272 6.64 -5.85 15.57
CA THR A 272 7.07 -4.77 16.45
C THR A 272 7.80 -3.68 15.65
N ASP A 273 8.20 -2.59 16.31
CA ASP A 273 9.01 -1.51 15.73
C ASP A 273 10.26 -1.99 14.98
N ARG A 274 10.84 -3.11 15.42
CA ARG A 274 12.02 -3.71 14.77
C ARG A 274 11.74 -4.27 13.38
N ASP A 275 10.50 -4.61 13.12
CA ASP A 275 10.06 -5.23 11.88
C ASP A 275 9.63 -4.19 10.83
N PHE A 276 9.52 -2.90 11.20
CA PHE A 276 9.19 -1.86 10.26
C PHE A 276 10.37 -1.41 9.40
N ILE A 277 10.09 -0.81 8.26
CA ILE A 277 11.06 -0.14 7.41
C ILE A 277 11.71 1.03 8.17
N ASP A 278 12.95 1.39 7.81
CA ASP A 278 13.71 2.40 8.57
C ASP A 278 13.13 3.82 8.47
N LEU A 279 12.42 4.12 7.38
CA LEU A 279 11.79 5.42 7.12
C LEU A 279 10.83 5.87 8.25
N VAL A 280 10.15 4.91 8.89
CA VAL A 280 9.07 5.15 9.87
C VAL A 280 9.48 4.87 11.33
N LYS A 281 10.75 4.62 11.59
CA LYS A 281 11.32 4.42 12.93
C LYS A 281 11.67 5.72 13.63
#